data_7ee614503a965e692b1e651f6457c32c
#
_entry.id   7ee614503a965e692b1e651f6457c32c
#
_cell.length_a   1.000
_cell.length_b   1.000
_cell.length_c   1.000
_cell.angle_alpha   90.00
_cell.angle_beta   90.00
_cell.angle_gamma   90.00
#
_symmetry.space_group_name_H-M   'P 1'
#
loop_
_entity.id
_entity.type
_entity.pdbx_description
1 polymer ?
#
loop_
_entity_poly.entity_id
_entity_poly.type
_entity_poly.pdbx_seq_one_letter_code
_entity_poly.pdbx_strand_id
1 'polypeptide(L)'
;NQIQYVELPIAYDGLSVMVNPKNDFVTSLTVAELKKMWEPTSKVKTWRDVRPAWPARMIHFYGPGTDSGTFDYFTEAINGKTKAIRADFSASEDDNVLAKGIAGDPDAIGFFGYTYYKENKDTLKLVAVDNGAGAVLPSPETIRDGSYAPLSRPVFIYVAAKSENRPEVKI
;
A
#
# COMPACT_ATOMS: atom_id res chain seq x y z
N ASN A 1 -0.51 -12.35 31.59
CA ASN A 1 -1.02 -13.63 31.09
C ASN A 1 -0.51 -13.81 29.67
N GLN A 2 0.51 -14.67 29.47
CA GLN A 2 0.95 -15.05 28.14
C GLN A 2 -0.03 -16.12 27.60
N ILE A 3 -0.83 -15.75 26.59
CA ILE A 3 -1.66 -16.72 25.87
C ILE A 3 -0.76 -17.38 24.83
N GLN A 4 -0.58 -18.70 24.94
CA GLN A 4 0.08 -19.49 23.89
C GLN A 4 -0.89 -19.68 22.73
N TYR A 5 -0.40 -19.51 21.51
CA TYR A 5 -1.19 -19.67 20.28
C TYR A 5 -0.36 -20.37 19.19
N VAL A 6 -1.07 -20.91 18.22
CA VAL A 6 -0.53 -21.46 16.98
C VAL A 6 -0.85 -20.46 15.87
N GLU A 7 0.13 -20.08 15.10
CA GLU A 7 -0.03 -19.24 13.91
C GLU A 7 -0.25 -20.11 12.67
N LEU A 8 -1.32 -19.86 11.94
CA LEU A 8 -1.62 -20.53 10.69
C LEU A 8 -1.66 -19.48 9.56
N PRO A 9 -0.70 -19.50 8.64
CA PRO A 9 -0.76 -18.62 7.47
C PRO A 9 -1.89 -19.09 6.54
N ILE A 10 -2.83 -18.20 6.21
CA ILE A 10 -4.01 -18.53 5.41
C ILE A 10 -4.07 -17.80 4.08
N ALA A 11 -3.43 -16.66 3.97
CA ALA A 11 -3.44 -15.82 2.77
C ALA A 11 -2.22 -14.91 2.72
N TYR A 12 -2.09 -14.20 1.62
CA TYR A 12 -1.14 -13.08 1.46
C TYR A 12 -1.91 -11.84 1.08
N ASP A 13 -1.54 -10.71 1.69
CA ASP A 13 -2.09 -9.40 1.43
C ASP A 13 -1.03 -8.52 0.78
N GLY A 14 -1.43 -7.74 -0.22
CA GLY A 14 -0.55 -6.81 -0.92
C GLY A 14 -1.23 -5.46 -1.11
N LEU A 15 -0.47 -4.41 -0.81
CA LEU A 15 -0.87 -3.03 -1.09
C LEU A 15 -0.28 -2.59 -2.42
N SER A 16 -1.08 -1.86 -3.19
CA SER A 16 -0.61 -1.29 -4.46
C SER A 16 -0.46 0.21 -4.34
N VAL A 17 0.62 0.74 -4.88
CA VAL A 17 0.78 2.17 -5.16
C VAL A 17 0.40 2.39 -6.61
N MET A 18 -0.47 3.36 -6.85
CA MET A 18 -1.05 3.61 -8.17
C MET A 18 -1.04 5.08 -8.53
N VAL A 19 -0.95 5.32 -9.84
CA VAL A 19 -1.12 6.64 -10.46
C VAL A 19 -2.12 6.55 -11.60
N ASN A 20 -2.52 7.72 -12.11
CA ASN A 20 -3.32 7.79 -13.33
C ASN A 20 -2.53 7.24 -14.54
N PRO A 21 -3.14 6.50 -15.48
CA PRO A 21 -2.46 6.00 -16.68
C PRO A 21 -1.83 7.09 -17.56
N LYS A 22 -2.34 8.32 -17.50
CA LYS A 22 -1.76 9.47 -18.23
C LYS A 22 -0.48 10.00 -17.60
N ASN A 23 -0.14 9.55 -16.37
CA ASN A 23 1.15 9.82 -15.76
C ASN A 23 2.18 8.85 -16.35
N ASP A 24 2.93 9.29 -17.35
CA ASP A 24 3.87 8.47 -18.13
C ASP A 24 5.26 8.36 -17.52
N PHE A 25 5.62 9.26 -16.59
CA PHE A 25 6.96 9.35 -16.01
C PHE A 25 7.14 8.58 -14.69
N VAL A 26 6.09 8.35 -13.91
CA VAL A 26 6.18 7.56 -12.66
C VAL A 26 6.01 6.08 -12.99
N THR A 27 7.11 5.36 -13.08
CA THR A 27 7.11 3.91 -13.30
C THR A 27 7.50 3.13 -12.05
N SER A 28 8.34 3.73 -11.21
CA SER A 28 8.77 3.16 -9.94
C SER A 28 9.06 4.24 -8.91
N LEU A 29 8.92 3.88 -7.64
CA LEU A 29 9.30 4.69 -6.48
C LEU A 29 10.08 3.82 -5.50
N THR A 30 11.13 4.39 -4.92
CA THR A 30 11.82 3.73 -3.80
C THR A 30 11.00 3.88 -2.51
N VAL A 31 11.22 2.99 -1.55
CA VAL A 31 10.63 3.10 -0.20
C VAL A 31 11.00 4.45 0.45
N ALA A 32 12.22 4.93 0.22
CA ALA A 32 12.65 6.24 0.72
C ALA A 32 11.87 7.41 0.08
N GLU A 33 11.58 7.35 -1.22
CA GLU A 33 10.74 8.33 -1.91
C GLU A 33 9.30 8.28 -1.43
N LEU A 34 8.72 7.08 -1.28
CA LEU A 34 7.39 6.91 -0.69
C LEU A 34 7.33 7.52 0.71
N LYS A 35 8.32 7.23 1.56
CA LYS A 35 8.40 7.84 2.89
C LYS A 35 8.46 9.37 2.81
N LYS A 36 9.38 9.91 2.00
CA LYS A 36 9.49 11.36 1.78
C LYS A 36 8.18 12.00 1.35
N MET A 37 7.38 11.28 0.53
CA MET A 37 6.08 11.76 0.04
C MET A 37 4.99 11.70 1.11
N TRP A 38 4.96 10.63 1.93
CA TRP A 38 3.82 10.31 2.79
C TRP A 38 4.05 10.57 4.29
N GLU A 39 5.27 10.85 4.75
CA GLU A 39 5.52 11.12 6.17
C GLU A 39 4.80 12.39 6.68
N PRO A 40 4.50 12.50 7.99
CA PRO A 40 3.74 13.62 8.57
C PRO A 40 4.37 14.99 8.33
N THR A 41 5.69 15.03 8.21
CA THR A 41 6.47 16.27 8.02
C THR A 41 6.81 16.54 6.57
N SER A 42 6.26 15.77 5.63
CA SER A 42 6.54 15.88 4.20
C SER A 42 6.34 17.31 3.69
N LYS A 43 7.32 17.77 2.92
CA LYS A 43 7.27 19.06 2.19
C LYS A 43 7.04 18.86 0.69
N VAL A 44 6.90 17.61 0.25
CA VAL A 44 6.65 17.27 -1.14
C VAL A 44 5.26 17.77 -1.55
N LYS A 45 5.23 18.62 -2.58
CA LYS A 45 4.00 19.15 -3.18
C LYS A 45 3.92 18.86 -4.67
N THR A 46 5.06 18.76 -5.33
CA THR A 46 5.15 18.56 -6.78
C THR A 46 5.93 17.29 -7.09
N TRP A 47 5.73 16.72 -8.27
CA TRP A 47 6.52 15.59 -8.74
C TRP A 47 8.02 15.90 -8.79
N ARG A 48 8.40 17.17 -9.10
CA ARG A 48 9.80 17.62 -9.09
C ARG A 48 10.44 17.56 -7.70
N ASP A 49 9.66 17.71 -6.64
CA ASP A 49 10.16 17.57 -5.26
C ASP A 49 10.58 16.14 -4.94
N VAL A 50 10.01 15.15 -5.64
CA VAL A 50 10.40 13.74 -5.52
C VAL A 50 11.66 13.48 -6.32
N ARG A 51 11.62 13.78 -7.63
CA ARG A 51 12.78 13.67 -8.54
C ARG A 51 12.92 14.97 -9.37
N PRO A 52 14.10 15.62 -9.38
CA PRO A 52 14.31 16.89 -10.10
C PRO A 52 14.01 16.84 -11.61
N ALA A 53 14.14 15.64 -12.22
CA ALA A 53 13.85 15.43 -13.64
C ALA A 53 12.34 15.38 -13.97
N TRP A 54 11.48 15.28 -12.96
CA TRP A 54 10.04 15.19 -13.15
C TRP A 54 9.38 16.57 -13.24
N PRO A 55 8.15 16.66 -13.78
CA PRO A 55 7.43 17.92 -13.93
C PRO A 55 7.15 18.63 -12.58
N ALA A 56 7.10 19.97 -12.59
CA ALA A 56 6.68 20.76 -11.42
C ALA A 56 5.15 20.86 -11.31
N ARG A 57 4.44 19.73 -11.52
CA ARG A 57 3.00 19.66 -11.35
C ARG A 57 2.68 19.23 -9.92
N MET A 58 1.60 19.77 -9.37
CA MET A 58 1.12 19.43 -8.02
C MET A 58 0.70 17.97 -7.96
N ILE A 59 1.05 17.29 -6.87
CA ILE A 59 0.62 15.92 -6.62
C ILE A 59 -0.67 15.96 -5.79
N HIS A 60 -1.67 15.17 -6.21
CA HIS A 60 -2.87 14.93 -5.42
C HIS A 60 -2.82 13.53 -4.81
N PHE A 61 -2.85 13.49 -3.49
CA PHE A 61 -2.67 12.27 -2.71
C PHE A 61 -4.01 11.65 -2.34
N TYR A 62 -4.16 10.34 -2.54
CA TYR A 62 -5.36 9.56 -2.20
C TYR A 62 -4.98 8.34 -1.38
N GLY A 63 -5.74 8.02 -0.35
CA GLY A 63 -5.48 6.84 0.46
C GLY A 63 -6.65 6.48 1.37
N PRO A 64 -6.64 5.26 1.94
CA PRO A 64 -7.66 4.86 2.90
C PRO A 64 -7.71 5.75 4.12
N GLY A 65 -8.84 5.76 4.81
CA GLY A 65 -9.02 6.47 6.07
C GLY A 65 -8.40 5.73 7.26
N THR A 66 -8.48 6.37 8.43
CA THR A 66 -7.80 5.90 9.66
C THR A 66 -8.38 4.64 10.29
N ASP A 67 -9.52 4.16 9.81
CA ASP A 67 -10.16 2.91 10.27
C ASP A 67 -9.78 1.71 9.40
N SER A 68 -8.99 1.93 8.36
CA SER A 68 -8.53 0.91 7.42
C SER A 68 -7.26 0.19 7.90
N GLY A 69 -7.29 -1.15 7.88
CA GLY A 69 -6.09 -1.96 8.11
C GLY A 69 -5.01 -1.76 7.03
N THR A 70 -5.40 -1.38 5.82
CA THR A 70 -4.52 -0.97 4.73
C THR A 70 -3.76 0.30 5.07
N PHE A 71 -4.45 1.28 5.66
CA PHE A 71 -3.86 2.52 6.15
C PHE A 71 -2.80 2.26 7.24
N ASP A 72 -3.15 1.46 8.24
CA ASP A 72 -2.24 1.11 9.33
C ASP A 72 -0.99 0.41 8.80
N TYR A 73 -1.17 -0.56 7.91
CA TYR A 73 -0.05 -1.30 7.33
C TYR A 73 0.86 -0.42 6.46
N PHE A 74 0.30 0.40 5.57
CA PHE A 74 1.10 1.31 4.73
C PHE A 74 1.92 2.27 5.58
N THR A 75 1.30 2.90 6.58
CA THR A 75 1.98 3.88 7.43
C THR A 75 3.08 3.26 8.27
N GLU A 76 2.88 2.04 8.76
CA GLU A 76 3.92 1.29 9.46
C GLU A 76 5.07 0.88 8.53
N ALA A 77 4.75 0.28 7.39
CA ALA A 77 5.75 -0.24 6.44
C ALA A 77 6.60 0.87 5.80
N ILE A 78 6.01 2.01 5.48
CA ILE A 78 6.68 3.11 4.77
C ILE A 78 7.22 4.17 5.74
N ASN A 79 6.40 4.61 6.69
CA ASN A 79 6.76 5.71 7.60
C ASN A 79 7.40 5.21 8.91
N GLY A 80 7.33 3.89 9.17
CA GLY A 80 7.90 3.26 10.37
C GLY A 80 7.05 3.42 11.62
N LYS A 81 5.83 3.96 11.51
CA LYS A 81 4.90 4.12 12.62
C LYS A 81 3.47 4.13 12.10
N THR A 82 2.63 3.25 12.66
CA THR A 82 1.20 3.19 12.39
C THR A 82 0.53 4.55 12.58
N LYS A 83 -0.33 4.92 11.64
CA LYS A 83 -1.09 6.18 11.60
C LYS A 83 -0.24 7.46 11.44
N ALA A 84 1.05 7.35 11.22
CA ALA A 84 1.92 8.49 10.96
C ALA A 84 1.94 8.80 9.46
N ILE A 85 1.15 9.78 9.03
CA ILE A 85 1.03 10.19 7.62
C ILE A 85 0.77 11.70 7.53
N ARG A 86 1.02 12.29 6.34
CA ARG A 86 0.65 13.69 6.05
C ARG A 86 -0.85 13.91 6.21
N ALA A 87 -1.26 15.14 6.55
CA ALA A 87 -2.67 15.46 6.78
C ALA A 87 -3.39 15.94 5.51
N ASP A 88 -2.65 16.35 4.48
CA ASP A 88 -3.17 16.97 3.25
C ASP A 88 -3.33 15.94 2.11
N PHE A 89 -4.04 14.85 2.38
CA PHE A 89 -4.43 13.85 1.39
C PHE A 89 -5.94 13.62 1.42
N SER A 90 -6.50 13.16 0.31
CA SER A 90 -7.91 12.78 0.20
C SER A 90 -8.11 11.38 0.75
N ALA A 91 -8.76 11.27 1.91
CA ALA A 91 -9.05 10.01 2.57
C ALA A 91 -10.45 9.49 2.22
N SER A 92 -10.60 8.18 2.04
CA SER A 92 -11.89 7.51 1.93
C SER A 92 -11.78 6.08 2.45
N GLU A 93 -12.82 5.61 3.15
CA GLU A 93 -12.95 4.19 3.51
C GLU A 93 -13.49 3.33 2.34
N ASP A 94 -13.96 3.97 1.27
CA ASP A 94 -14.40 3.29 0.04
C ASP A 94 -13.29 3.37 -1.01
N ASP A 95 -12.66 2.23 -1.30
CA ASP A 95 -11.58 2.10 -2.29
C ASP A 95 -12.06 2.45 -3.71
N ASN A 96 -13.36 2.34 -4.02
CA ASN A 96 -13.91 2.78 -5.30
C ASN A 96 -13.86 4.30 -5.46
N VAL A 97 -14.02 5.05 -4.36
CA VAL A 97 -13.87 6.51 -4.36
C VAL A 97 -12.42 6.88 -4.64
N LEU A 98 -11.48 6.17 -4.01
CA LEU A 98 -10.04 6.36 -4.22
C LEU A 98 -9.65 6.05 -5.67
N ALA A 99 -10.10 4.91 -6.19
CA ALA A 99 -9.84 4.50 -7.57
C ALA A 99 -10.35 5.53 -8.59
N LYS A 100 -11.58 6.04 -8.41
CA LYS A 100 -12.17 7.08 -9.26
C LYS A 100 -11.40 8.42 -9.16
N GLY A 101 -10.97 8.79 -7.94
CA GLY A 101 -10.16 9.98 -7.73
C GLY A 101 -8.85 9.92 -8.53
N ILE A 102 -8.13 8.81 -8.43
CA ILE A 102 -6.86 8.61 -9.15
C ILE A 102 -7.11 8.53 -10.68
N ALA A 103 -8.14 7.81 -11.11
CA ALA A 103 -8.48 7.68 -12.54
C ALA A 103 -8.88 9.03 -13.18
N GLY A 104 -9.48 9.92 -12.42
CA GLY A 104 -9.94 11.24 -12.88
C GLY A 104 -8.85 12.32 -12.93
N ASP A 105 -7.70 12.09 -12.31
CA ASP A 105 -6.68 13.11 -12.11
C ASP A 105 -5.28 12.64 -12.58
N PRO A 106 -4.74 13.23 -13.67
CA PRO A 106 -3.42 12.84 -14.20
C PRO A 106 -2.25 13.01 -13.23
N ASP A 107 -2.39 13.82 -12.20
CA ASP A 107 -1.37 14.10 -11.19
C ASP A 107 -1.64 13.41 -9.84
N ALA A 108 -2.62 12.51 -9.81
CA ALA A 108 -2.95 11.73 -8.63
C ALA A 108 -1.97 10.58 -8.40
N ILE A 109 -1.72 10.31 -7.11
CA ILE A 109 -1.09 9.09 -6.59
C ILE A 109 -1.90 8.60 -5.39
N GLY A 110 -2.02 7.31 -5.24
CA GLY A 110 -2.67 6.73 -4.07
C GLY A 110 -2.22 5.31 -3.79
N PHE A 111 -2.74 4.76 -2.69
CA PHE A 111 -2.49 3.38 -2.30
C PHE A 111 -3.76 2.74 -1.74
N PHE A 112 -3.98 1.48 -2.07
CA PHE A 112 -5.01 0.60 -1.51
C PHE A 112 -4.73 -0.86 -1.86
N GLY A 113 -5.63 -1.78 -1.49
CA GLY A 113 -5.44 -3.22 -1.69
C GLY A 113 -5.30 -3.61 -3.17
N TYR A 114 -4.36 -4.53 -3.47
CA TYR A 114 -4.12 -5.03 -4.84
C TYR A 114 -5.37 -5.60 -5.52
N THR A 115 -6.28 -6.19 -4.76
CA THR A 115 -7.54 -6.75 -5.28
C THR A 115 -8.37 -5.69 -5.97
N TYR A 116 -8.50 -4.50 -5.39
CA TYR A 116 -9.23 -3.38 -5.99
C TYR A 116 -8.56 -2.83 -7.24
N TYR A 117 -7.22 -2.84 -7.29
CA TYR A 117 -6.51 -2.52 -8.54
C TYR A 117 -6.92 -3.49 -9.66
N LYS A 118 -7.02 -4.80 -9.40
CA LYS A 118 -7.42 -5.79 -10.42
C LYS A 118 -8.78 -5.50 -11.04
N GLU A 119 -9.71 -4.98 -10.25
CA GLU A 119 -11.04 -4.59 -10.73
C GLU A 119 -11.02 -3.28 -11.54
N ASN A 120 -9.98 -2.45 -11.38
CA ASN A 120 -9.85 -1.13 -12.01
C ASN A 120 -8.60 -1.02 -12.92
N LYS A 121 -8.01 -2.12 -13.36
CA LYS A 121 -6.72 -2.18 -14.07
C LYS A 121 -6.68 -1.33 -15.36
N ASP A 122 -7.83 -1.12 -16.01
CA ASP A 122 -7.91 -0.36 -17.27
C ASP A 122 -7.90 1.16 -17.05
N THR A 123 -8.12 1.61 -15.80
CA THR A 123 -8.20 3.02 -15.42
C THR A 123 -7.09 3.47 -14.45
N LEU A 124 -6.27 2.53 -13.98
CA LEU A 124 -5.19 2.76 -13.02
C LEU A 124 -3.88 2.17 -13.54
N LYS A 125 -2.77 2.81 -13.19
CA LYS A 125 -1.42 2.33 -13.48
C LYS A 125 -0.69 2.01 -12.19
N LEU A 126 -0.16 0.78 -12.08
CA LEU A 126 0.70 0.37 -10.98
C LEU A 126 2.05 1.09 -11.02
N VAL A 127 2.55 1.38 -9.85
CA VAL A 127 3.91 1.87 -9.63
C VAL A 127 4.72 0.75 -8.97
N ALA A 128 5.86 0.41 -9.56
CA ALA A 128 6.78 -0.56 -8.94
C ALA A 128 7.41 0.05 -7.68
N VAL A 129 7.64 -0.78 -6.67
CA VAL A 129 8.27 -0.37 -5.41
C VAL A 129 9.67 -0.98 -5.32
N ASP A 130 10.65 -0.12 -5.02
CA ASP A 130 12.04 -0.53 -4.87
C ASP A 130 12.46 -0.38 -3.40
N ASN A 131 12.75 -1.51 -2.77
CA ASN A 131 13.26 -1.59 -1.39
C ASN A 131 14.80 -1.60 -1.30
N GLY A 132 15.48 -1.34 -2.41
CA GLY A 132 16.94 -1.40 -2.52
C GLY A 132 17.45 -2.66 -3.24
N ALA A 133 16.58 -3.63 -3.53
CA ALA A 133 16.91 -4.85 -4.29
C ALA A 133 16.43 -4.81 -5.75
N GLY A 134 15.87 -3.67 -6.17
CA GLY A 134 15.29 -3.45 -7.49
C GLY A 134 13.78 -3.21 -7.42
N ALA A 135 13.26 -2.54 -8.45
CA ALA A 135 11.84 -2.18 -8.52
C ALA A 135 10.98 -3.40 -8.88
N VAL A 136 10.00 -3.71 -8.03
CA VAL A 136 9.09 -4.85 -8.19
C VAL A 136 7.65 -4.34 -8.32
N LEU A 137 6.91 -4.81 -9.33
CA LEU A 137 5.47 -4.58 -9.46
C LEU A 137 4.70 -5.56 -8.57
N PRO A 138 3.59 -5.12 -7.95
CA PRO A 138 2.69 -6.05 -7.27
C PRO A 138 2.03 -6.99 -8.27
N SER A 139 2.10 -8.28 -8.00
CA SER A 139 1.38 -9.34 -8.69
C SER A 139 1.04 -10.45 -7.69
N PRO A 140 0.12 -11.38 -8.01
CA PRO A 140 -0.14 -12.51 -7.12
C PRO A 140 1.13 -13.29 -6.74
N GLU A 141 2.08 -13.42 -7.67
CA GLU A 141 3.35 -14.11 -7.47
C GLU A 141 4.26 -13.32 -6.53
N THR A 142 4.51 -12.02 -6.82
CA THR A 142 5.45 -11.19 -6.05
C THR A 142 4.92 -10.83 -4.66
N ILE A 143 3.60 -10.83 -4.48
CA ILE A 143 2.95 -10.69 -3.17
C ILE A 143 3.14 -11.98 -2.35
N ARG A 144 2.93 -13.14 -2.98
CA ARG A 144 3.02 -14.46 -2.31
C ARG A 144 4.45 -14.84 -1.93
N ASP A 145 5.42 -14.59 -2.81
CA ASP A 145 6.83 -14.93 -2.55
C ASP A 145 7.56 -13.87 -1.73
N GLY A 146 6.91 -12.74 -1.41
CA GLY A 146 7.47 -11.66 -0.60
C GLY A 146 8.45 -10.75 -1.32
N SER A 147 8.66 -10.92 -2.63
CA SER A 147 9.57 -10.05 -3.40
C SER A 147 9.02 -8.62 -3.53
N TYR A 148 7.70 -8.42 -3.43
CA TYR A 148 7.07 -7.11 -3.37
C TYR A 148 7.11 -6.53 -1.94
N ALA A 149 8.31 -6.44 -1.37
CA ALA A 149 8.51 -5.86 -0.04
C ALA A 149 8.71 -4.34 -0.11
N PRO A 150 8.29 -3.58 0.93
CA PRO A 150 7.65 -4.02 2.18
C PRO A 150 6.12 -4.03 2.12
N LEU A 151 5.49 -3.95 0.94
CA LEU A 151 4.05 -3.80 0.77
C LEU A 151 3.31 -5.13 0.51
N SER A 152 3.92 -6.26 0.86
CA SER A 152 3.30 -7.58 0.92
C SER A 152 3.53 -8.23 2.27
N ARG A 153 2.50 -8.92 2.78
CA ARG A 153 2.56 -9.62 4.07
C ARG A 153 1.72 -10.90 4.08
N PRO A 154 2.12 -11.91 4.86
CA PRO A 154 1.24 -13.02 5.16
C PRO A 154 0.11 -12.58 6.12
N VAL A 155 -1.04 -13.20 5.97
CA VAL A 155 -2.20 -13.08 6.87
C VAL A 155 -2.35 -14.37 7.65
N PHE A 156 -2.49 -14.26 8.97
CA PHE A 156 -2.51 -15.39 9.87
C PHE A 156 -3.86 -15.51 10.58
N ILE A 157 -4.26 -16.76 10.85
CA ILE A 157 -5.20 -17.07 11.93
C ILE A 157 -4.40 -17.48 13.16
N TYR A 158 -4.78 -16.94 14.30
CA TYR A 158 -4.21 -17.28 15.60
C TYR A 158 -5.18 -18.17 16.37
N VAL A 159 -4.78 -19.41 16.62
CA VAL A 159 -5.57 -20.38 17.38
C VAL A 159 -4.99 -20.49 18.80
N ALA A 160 -5.80 -20.25 19.83
CA ALA A 160 -5.34 -20.44 21.20
C ALA A 160 -4.93 -21.90 21.40
N ALA A 161 -3.71 -22.17 21.89
CA ALA A 161 -3.15 -23.53 22.02
C ALA A 161 -4.07 -24.47 22.81
N LYS A 162 -4.75 -23.96 23.85
CA LYS A 162 -5.74 -24.73 24.62
C LYS A 162 -6.98 -25.18 23.83
N SER A 163 -7.22 -24.61 22.66
CA SER A 163 -8.36 -24.90 21.77
C SER A 163 -7.99 -25.76 20.57
N GLU A 164 -6.71 -26.06 20.36
CA GLU A 164 -6.19 -26.80 19.19
C GLU A 164 -6.83 -28.19 19.03
N ASN A 165 -7.18 -28.86 20.15
CA ASN A 165 -7.74 -30.18 20.15
C ASN A 165 -9.28 -30.22 20.10
N ARG A 166 -9.96 -29.08 19.98
CA ARG A 166 -11.42 -29.06 19.83
C ARG A 166 -11.80 -29.53 18.42
N PRO A 167 -12.86 -30.35 18.28
CA PRO A 167 -13.27 -30.88 16.96
C PRO A 167 -13.53 -29.83 15.92
N GLU A 168 -14.08 -28.69 16.32
CA GLU A 168 -14.40 -27.53 15.47
C GLU A 168 -13.15 -26.70 15.03
N VAL A 169 -12.00 -26.94 15.66
CA VAL A 169 -10.71 -26.27 15.38
C VAL A 169 -9.74 -27.19 14.65
N LYS A 170 -9.95 -28.52 14.73
CA LYS A 170 -9.12 -29.47 13.97
C LYS A 170 -9.32 -29.29 12.47
N ILE A 171 -8.23 -28.98 11.80
CA ILE A 171 -8.10 -28.96 10.34
C ILE A 171 -7.57 -30.32 9.87
#